data_d6357db8f8052575c3b354f565a8afd1
#
_entry.id   d6357db8f8052575c3b354f565a8afd1
#
_cell.length_a   1.000
_cell.length_b   1.000
_cell.length_c   1.000
_cell.angle_alpha   90.00
_cell.angle_beta   90.00
_cell.angle_gamma   90.00
#
_symmetry.space_group_name_H-M   'P 1'
#
loop_
_entity.id
_entity.type
_entity.pdbx_description
1 polymer ?
#
loop_
_entity_poly.entity_id
_entity_poly.type
_entity_poly.pdbx_seq_one_letter_code
_entity_poly.pdbx_strand_id
1 'polypeptide(L)'
;MKIKEALFKLNDFCNANRIEYMVTGTTALAMLGVPSNPQGIDIKVFHLKEEQEAKLKELQFLSGLENENYEEGKCYSFVIGGIKINAIIDKTESYDEIISKEVVLDIIDESHAKHHLIGVQLVVLALKDKMKLRRDKDKTYMLNLIANLTSL
;
A
#
# COMPACT_ATOMS: atom_id res chain seq x y z
N MET A 1 -6.13 13.74 9.50
CA MET A 1 -6.76 12.70 8.66
C MET A 1 -6.22 11.34 9.07
N LYS A 2 -7.09 10.39 9.39
CA LYS A 2 -6.69 9.08 9.95
C LYS A 2 -5.76 8.27 9.04
N ILE A 3 -6.03 8.26 7.73
CA ILE A 3 -5.19 7.53 6.76
C ILE A 3 -3.77 8.08 6.72
N LYS A 4 -3.62 9.39 6.72
CA LYS A 4 -2.31 10.04 6.69
C LYS A 4 -1.49 9.72 7.94
N GLU A 5 -2.13 9.78 9.12
CA GLU A 5 -1.50 9.43 10.39
C GLU A 5 -1.07 7.96 10.43
N ALA A 6 -1.96 7.07 9.97
CA ALA A 6 -1.65 5.65 9.87
C ALA A 6 -0.48 5.39 8.92
N LEU A 7 -0.44 6.10 7.80
CA LEU A 7 0.63 6.00 6.82
C LEU A 7 1.99 6.40 7.41
N PHE A 8 2.02 7.48 8.20
CA PHE A 8 3.25 7.90 8.87
C PHE A 8 3.73 6.86 9.88
N LYS A 9 2.82 6.32 10.69
CA LYS A 9 3.14 5.26 11.66
C LYS A 9 3.60 3.99 10.97
N LEU A 10 2.97 3.62 9.86
CA LEU A 10 3.38 2.48 9.05
C LEU A 10 4.79 2.68 8.50
N ASN A 11 5.08 3.86 7.98
CA ASN A 11 6.40 4.18 7.44
C ASN A 11 7.47 4.07 8.54
N ASP A 12 7.19 4.61 9.72
CA ASP A 12 8.11 4.51 10.86
C ASP A 12 8.33 3.06 11.28
N PHE A 13 7.27 2.26 11.34
CA PHE A 13 7.37 0.83 11.66
C PHE A 13 8.21 0.07 10.63
N CYS A 14 7.94 0.28 9.34
CA CYS A 14 8.68 -0.40 8.28
C CYS A 14 10.15 0.02 8.28
N ASN A 15 10.46 1.31 8.44
CA ASN A 15 11.82 1.79 8.52
C ASN A 15 12.57 1.25 9.74
N ALA A 16 11.92 1.20 10.91
CA ALA A 16 12.51 0.67 12.14
C ALA A 16 12.85 -0.82 12.02
N ASN A 17 12.06 -1.57 11.26
CA ASN A 17 12.26 -3.00 11.05
C ASN A 17 12.95 -3.33 9.72
N ARG A 18 13.39 -2.31 8.98
CA ARG A 18 14.04 -2.44 7.67
C ARG A 18 13.21 -3.22 6.66
N ILE A 19 11.89 -3.05 6.72
CA ILE A 19 10.96 -3.65 5.78
C ILE A 19 10.86 -2.73 4.57
N GLU A 20 11.24 -3.25 3.41
CA GLU A 20 11.12 -2.56 2.14
C GLU A 20 9.69 -2.73 1.62
N TYR A 21 9.02 -1.62 1.30
CA TYR A 21 7.62 -1.65 0.89
C TYR A 21 7.29 -0.54 -0.10
N MET A 22 6.14 -0.68 -0.73
CA MET A 22 5.56 0.31 -1.63
C MET A 22 4.05 0.36 -1.41
N VAL A 23 3.49 1.56 -1.33
CA VAL A 23 2.03 1.73 -1.25
C VAL A 23 1.39 1.41 -2.59
N THR A 24 0.32 0.65 -2.58
CA THR A 24 -0.44 0.25 -3.77
C THR A 24 -1.94 0.48 -3.56
N GLY A 25 -2.77 0.10 -4.52
CA GLY A 25 -4.22 0.17 -4.41
C GLY A 25 -4.79 1.58 -4.38
N THR A 26 -5.92 1.73 -3.71
CA THR A 26 -6.66 3.01 -3.64
C THR A 26 -5.90 4.12 -2.93
N THR A 27 -5.11 3.77 -1.91
CA THR A 27 -4.28 4.76 -1.22
C THR A 27 -3.21 5.32 -2.16
N ALA A 28 -2.60 4.48 -2.98
CA ALA A 28 -1.65 4.93 -4.00
C ALA A 28 -2.30 5.90 -4.99
N LEU A 29 -3.51 5.59 -5.47
CA LEU A 29 -4.27 6.48 -6.34
C LEU A 29 -4.51 7.84 -5.68
N ALA A 30 -4.95 7.84 -4.42
CA ALA A 30 -5.18 9.07 -3.66
C ALA A 30 -3.91 9.90 -3.49
N MET A 31 -2.79 9.23 -3.17
CA MET A 31 -1.49 9.90 -3.01
C MET A 31 -1.00 10.54 -4.31
N LEU A 32 -1.36 9.97 -5.45
CA LEU A 32 -1.01 10.49 -6.77
C LEU A 32 -2.02 11.52 -7.31
N GLY A 33 -2.97 11.95 -6.49
CA GLY A 33 -3.93 13.00 -6.84
C GLY A 33 -5.18 12.51 -7.56
N VAL A 34 -5.41 11.21 -7.66
CA VAL A 34 -6.64 10.66 -8.24
C VAL A 34 -7.73 10.66 -7.18
N PRO A 35 -8.90 11.29 -7.43
CA PRO A 35 -10.01 11.27 -6.48
C PRO A 35 -10.42 9.84 -6.13
N SER A 36 -10.24 9.48 -4.88
CA SER A 36 -10.58 8.16 -4.35
C SER A 36 -10.83 8.28 -2.85
N ASN A 37 -11.50 7.29 -2.28
CA ASN A 37 -11.83 7.28 -0.86
C ASN A 37 -11.26 6.00 -0.23
N PRO A 38 -9.96 5.94 0.06
CA PRO A 38 -9.35 4.75 0.63
C PRO A 38 -9.89 4.45 2.02
N GLN A 39 -10.25 3.19 2.27
CA GLN A 39 -10.73 2.70 3.57
C GLN A 39 -9.61 2.05 4.38
N GLY A 40 -8.52 1.71 3.75
CA GLY A 40 -7.34 1.10 4.36
C GLY A 40 -6.11 1.39 3.51
N ILE A 41 -4.99 0.78 3.89
CA ILE A 41 -3.74 0.94 3.18
C ILE A 41 -3.25 -0.42 2.71
N ASP A 42 -3.08 -0.58 1.40
CA ASP A 42 -2.46 -1.77 0.81
C ASP A 42 -1.00 -1.46 0.48
N ILE A 43 -0.11 -2.33 0.91
CA ILE A 43 1.31 -2.22 0.59
C ILE A 43 1.82 -3.53 -0.01
N LYS A 44 2.80 -3.42 -0.90
CA LYS A 44 3.61 -4.56 -1.35
C LYS A 44 4.90 -4.54 -0.57
N VAL A 45 5.31 -5.67 0.00
CA VAL A 45 6.55 -5.80 0.74
C VAL A 45 7.54 -6.67 -0.03
N PHE A 46 8.83 -6.32 0.04
CA PHE A 46 9.88 -6.92 -0.77
C PHE A 46 10.99 -7.50 0.11
N HIS A 47 11.65 -8.56 -0.40
CA HIS A 47 12.85 -9.12 0.23
C HIS A 47 12.68 -9.41 1.73
N LEU A 48 11.50 -9.92 2.10
CA LEU A 48 11.12 -10.11 3.50
C LEU A 48 11.92 -11.27 4.12
N LYS A 49 12.67 -10.94 5.17
CA LYS A 49 13.41 -11.92 5.97
C LYS A 49 12.50 -12.53 7.05
N GLU A 50 12.90 -13.68 7.61
CA GLU A 50 12.12 -14.37 8.64
C GLU A 50 11.78 -13.48 9.84
N GLU A 51 12.74 -12.68 10.31
CA GLU A 51 12.54 -11.77 11.45
C GLU A 51 11.51 -10.69 11.13
N GLN A 52 11.53 -10.19 9.89
CA GLN A 52 10.58 -9.18 9.42
C GLN A 52 9.18 -9.78 9.27
N GLU A 53 9.10 -10.97 8.68
CA GLU A 53 7.83 -11.69 8.54
C GLU A 53 7.22 -12.01 9.92
N ALA A 54 8.05 -12.38 10.89
CA ALA A 54 7.62 -12.60 12.26
C ALA A 54 7.01 -11.34 12.90
N LYS A 55 7.55 -10.16 12.59
CA LYS A 55 6.98 -8.87 13.03
C LYS A 55 5.60 -8.62 12.43
N LEU A 56 5.42 -8.94 11.16
CA LEU A 56 4.10 -8.81 10.51
C LEU A 56 3.08 -9.77 11.10
N LYS A 57 3.49 -11.01 11.37
CA LYS A 57 2.64 -12.02 12.03
C LYS A 57 2.23 -11.59 13.43
N GLU A 58 3.16 -11.01 14.19
CA GLU A 58 2.89 -10.50 15.54
C GLU A 58 1.85 -9.37 15.49
N LEU A 59 1.99 -8.41 14.58
CA LEU A 59 1.02 -7.34 14.41
C LEU A 59 -0.36 -7.88 14.01
N GLN A 60 -0.40 -8.86 13.13
CA GLN A 60 -1.64 -9.50 12.71
C GLN A 60 -2.34 -10.18 13.90
N PHE A 61 -1.59 -10.93 14.68
CA PHE A 61 -2.09 -11.59 15.88
C PHE A 61 -2.64 -10.58 16.89
N LEU A 62 -1.89 -9.51 17.16
CA LEU A 62 -2.32 -8.45 18.08
C LEU A 62 -3.55 -7.69 17.59
N SER A 63 -3.74 -7.63 16.28
CA SER A 63 -4.90 -6.97 15.67
C SER A 63 -6.14 -7.88 15.62
N GLY A 64 -6.01 -9.16 15.96
CA GLY A 64 -7.12 -10.13 15.93
C GLY A 64 -7.59 -10.49 14.52
N LEU A 65 -6.73 -10.33 13.52
CA LEU A 65 -7.05 -10.63 12.13
C LEU A 65 -6.43 -11.96 11.69
N GLU A 66 -7.07 -12.61 10.71
CA GLU A 66 -6.58 -13.86 10.14
C GLU A 66 -5.69 -13.61 8.92
N ASN A 67 -4.79 -14.56 8.67
CA ASN A 67 -3.93 -14.52 7.51
C ASN A 67 -4.72 -14.89 6.26
N GLU A 68 -4.57 -14.08 5.19
CA GLU A 68 -5.14 -14.36 3.88
C GLU A 68 -4.05 -14.81 2.92
N ASN A 69 -4.29 -15.94 2.24
CA ASN A 69 -3.41 -16.45 1.20
C ASN A 69 -4.10 -16.30 -0.15
N TYR A 70 -3.35 -15.79 -1.12
CA TYR A 70 -3.80 -15.70 -2.51
C TYR A 70 -2.99 -16.66 -3.38
N GLU A 71 -3.48 -16.94 -4.57
CA GLU A 71 -2.70 -17.69 -5.58
C GLU A 71 -1.38 -16.97 -5.89
N GLU A 72 -1.39 -15.66 -5.87
CA GLU A 72 -0.26 -14.79 -6.20
C GLU A 72 0.68 -14.53 -5.03
N GLY A 73 0.36 -14.98 -3.82
CA GLY A 73 1.22 -14.74 -2.66
C GLY A 73 0.50 -14.82 -1.33
N LYS A 74 1.06 -14.12 -0.34
CA LYS A 74 0.53 -14.04 1.03
C LYS A 74 0.14 -12.61 1.36
N CYS A 75 -0.81 -12.46 2.27
CA CYS A 75 -1.17 -11.14 2.80
C CYS A 75 -1.24 -11.20 4.33
N TYR A 76 -0.51 -10.30 4.98
CA TYR A 76 -0.63 -10.07 6.41
C TYR A 76 -1.45 -8.81 6.65
N SER A 77 -2.53 -8.95 7.42
CA SER A 77 -3.40 -7.81 7.74
C SER A 77 -3.27 -7.43 9.19
N PHE A 78 -3.15 -6.15 9.46
CA PHE A 78 -3.06 -5.61 10.83
C PHE A 78 -3.64 -4.20 10.87
N VAL A 79 -3.79 -3.65 12.07
CA VAL A 79 -4.38 -2.33 12.29
C VAL A 79 -3.35 -1.39 12.89
N ILE A 80 -3.22 -0.22 12.28
CA ILE A 80 -2.40 0.89 12.82
C ILE A 80 -3.29 2.13 12.86
N GLY A 81 -3.40 2.76 14.03
CA GLY A 81 -4.19 3.99 14.17
C GLY A 81 -5.65 3.85 13.78
N GLY A 82 -6.23 2.66 13.98
CA GLY A 82 -7.60 2.36 13.60
C GLY A 82 -7.81 2.07 12.11
N ILE A 83 -6.74 2.03 11.32
CA ILE A 83 -6.78 1.79 9.88
C ILE A 83 -6.21 0.39 9.58
N LYS A 84 -6.95 -0.38 8.77
CA LYS A 84 -6.49 -1.71 8.34
C LYS A 84 -5.39 -1.58 7.29
N ILE A 85 -4.30 -2.28 7.53
CA ILE A 85 -3.16 -2.39 6.62
C ILE A 85 -3.14 -3.80 6.04
N ASN A 86 -2.98 -3.92 4.74
CA ASN A 86 -2.75 -5.20 4.07
C ASN A 86 -1.34 -5.19 3.49
N ALA A 87 -0.47 -6.04 4.04
CA ALA A 87 0.89 -6.20 3.56
C ALA A 87 0.96 -7.43 2.65
N ILE A 88 1.11 -7.18 1.35
CA ILE A 88 1.01 -8.20 0.30
C ILE A 88 2.42 -8.63 -0.12
N ILE A 89 2.67 -9.94 -0.09
CA ILE A 89 3.88 -10.53 -0.64
C ILE A 89 3.51 -11.14 -1.98
N ASP A 90 3.75 -10.41 -3.06
CA ASP A 90 3.46 -10.85 -4.42
C ASP A 90 4.62 -11.70 -4.94
N LYS A 91 4.29 -12.91 -5.43
CA LYS A 91 5.28 -13.84 -5.99
C LYS A 91 5.23 -13.91 -7.51
N THR A 92 4.29 -13.21 -8.14
CA THR A 92 4.07 -13.28 -9.59
C THR A 92 4.86 -12.28 -10.39
N GLU A 93 5.24 -11.15 -9.80
CA GLU A 93 6.04 -10.11 -10.45
C GLU A 93 7.46 -10.08 -9.85
N SER A 94 8.46 -9.83 -10.70
CA SER A 94 9.82 -9.64 -10.20
C SER A 94 9.96 -8.30 -9.50
N TYR A 95 10.88 -8.23 -8.54
CA TYR A 95 11.19 -6.98 -7.84
C TYR A 95 11.56 -5.86 -8.82
N ASP A 96 12.40 -6.17 -9.82
CA ASP A 96 12.84 -5.17 -10.79
C ASP A 96 11.67 -4.60 -11.60
N GLU A 97 10.70 -5.43 -11.99
CA GLU A 97 9.50 -5.00 -12.69
C GLU A 97 8.66 -4.05 -11.83
N ILE A 98 8.49 -4.37 -10.56
CA ILE A 98 7.67 -3.58 -9.64
C ILE A 98 8.37 -2.26 -9.32
N ILE A 99 9.65 -2.29 -8.96
CA ILE A 99 10.39 -1.10 -8.53
C ILE A 99 10.59 -0.08 -9.67
N SER A 100 10.68 -0.55 -10.92
CA SER A 100 10.78 0.35 -12.08
C SER A 100 9.56 1.25 -12.26
N LYS A 101 8.47 0.92 -11.57
CA LYS A 101 7.18 1.61 -11.66
C LYS A 101 6.81 2.30 -10.34
N GLU A 102 7.78 2.51 -9.48
CA GLU A 102 7.62 3.24 -8.23
C GLU A 102 7.99 4.71 -8.41
N VAL A 103 7.24 5.57 -7.75
CA VAL A 103 7.62 6.95 -7.51
C VAL A 103 7.75 7.15 -5.99
N VAL A 104 8.78 7.86 -5.56
CA VAL A 104 8.97 8.17 -4.14
C VAL A 104 8.45 9.57 -3.86
N LEU A 105 7.49 9.68 -2.96
CA LEU A 105 6.92 10.94 -2.53
C LEU A 105 7.52 11.35 -1.18
N ASP A 106 7.83 12.63 -1.04
CA ASP A 106 8.23 13.23 0.21
C ASP A 106 7.00 13.89 0.85
N ILE A 107 6.50 13.31 1.92
CA ILE A 107 5.29 13.79 2.60
C ILE A 107 5.69 14.33 3.96
N ILE A 108 5.27 15.57 4.25
CA ILE A 108 5.59 16.23 5.50
C ILE A 108 4.52 15.95 6.55
N ASP A 109 4.95 15.43 7.70
CA ASP A 109 4.16 15.41 8.91
C ASP A 109 4.35 16.76 9.61
N GLU A 110 3.40 17.67 9.41
CA GLU A 110 3.46 19.03 9.92
C GLU A 110 3.48 19.08 11.46
N SER A 111 2.78 18.14 12.11
CA SER A 111 2.71 18.08 13.58
C SER A 111 4.07 17.80 14.22
N HIS A 112 4.93 17.06 13.56
CA HIS A 112 6.25 16.66 14.07
C HIS A 112 7.40 17.25 13.25
N ALA A 113 7.11 18.11 12.27
CA ALA A 113 8.08 18.69 11.34
C ALA A 113 8.99 17.62 10.72
N LYS A 114 8.44 16.47 10.40
CA LYS A 114 9.18 15.30 9.91
C LYS A 114 8.82 15.01 8.46
N HIS A 115 9.84 14.68 7.66
CA HIS A 115 9.66 14.22 6.29
C HIS A 115 9.58 12.70 6.24
N HIS A 116 8.63 12.18 5.46
CA HIS A 116 8.49 10.76 5.21
C HIS A 116 8.66 10.51 3.71
N LEU A 117 9.69 9.73 3.37
CA LEU A 117 9.88 9.27 1.99
C LEU A 117 9.12 7.96 1.81
N ILE A 118 8.12 7.97 0.95
CA ILE A 118 7.21 6.84 0.78
C ILE A 118 7.16 6.46 -0.70
N GLY A 119 7.51 5.20 -1.00
CA GLY A 119 7.36 4.65 -2.34
C GLY A 119 5.91 4.37 -2.65
N VAL A 120 5.46 4.79 -3.84
CA VAL A 120 4.08 4.67 -4.28
C VAL A 120 4.05 4.07 -5.67
N GLN A 121 3.18 3.09 -5.88
CA GLN A 121 2.98 2.47 -7.17
C GLN A 121 2.38 3.48 -8.17
N LEU A 122 2.93 3.54 -9.37
CA LEU A 122 2.44 4.44 -10.41
C LEU A 122 0.99 4.13 -10.80
N VAL A 123 0.25 5.18 -11.14
CA VAL A 123 -1.19 5.11 -11.46
C VAL A 123 -1.52 4.03 -12.48
N VAL A 124 -0.70 3.87 -13.53
CA VAL A 124 -0.93 2.86 -14.57
C VAL A 124 -0.90 1.45 -14.02
N LEU A 125 -0.03 1.18 -13.04
CA LEU A 125 0.04 -0.13 -12.41
C LEU A 125 -1.11 -0.40 -11.46
N ALA A 126 -1.50 0.61 -10.67
CA ALA A 126 -2.67 0.50 -9.83
C ALA A 126 -3.90 0.18 -10.67
N LEU A 127 -4.00 0.80 -11.85
CA LEU A 127 -5.05 0.50 -12.82
C LEU A 127 -5.01 -0.96 -13.29
N LYS A 128 -3.83 -1.49 -13.63
CA LYS A 128 -3.68 -2.89 -14.03
C LYS A 128 -4.08 -3.85 -12.92
N ASP A 129 -3.65 -3.59 -11.71
CA ASP A 129 -4.01 -4.41 -10.55
C ASP A 129 -5.53 -4.40 -10.33
N LYS A 130 -6.17 -3.25 -10.49
CA LYS A 130 -7.62 -3.12 -10.40
C LYS A 130 -8.33 -3.92 -11.49
N MET A 131 -7.82 -3.90 -12.70
CA MET A 131 -8.37 -4.71 -13.81
C MET A 131 -8.30 -6.20 -13.51
N LYS A 132 -7.21 -6.69 -12.93
CA LYS A 132 -7.06 -8.09 -12.53
C LYS A 132 -8.12 -8.50 -11.50
N LEU A 133 -8.41 -7.64 -10.54
CA LEU A 133 -9.34 -7.95 -9.44
C LEU A 133 -10.80 -7.99 -9.90
N ARG A 134 -11.19 -7.25 -10.94
CA ARG A 134 -12.52 -7.24 -11.56
C ARG A 134 -13.71 -7.02 -10.60
N ARG A 135 -13.49 -6.38 -9.45
CA ARG A 135 -14.58 -6.03 -8.52
C ARG A 135 -15.26 -4.76 -8.98
N ASP A 136 -16.55 -4.59 -8.61
CA ASP A 136 -17.32 -3.41 -9.02
C ASP A 136 -16.69 -2.10 -8.54
N LYS A 137 -16.18 -2.05 -7.31
CA LYS A 137 -15.47 -0.87 -6.80
C LYS A 137 -14.21 -0.57 -7.60
N ASP A 138 -13.52 -1.60 -8.09
CA ASP A 138 -12.32 -1.45 -8.91
C ASP A 138 -12.64 -0.86 -10.27
N LYS A 139 -13.77 -1.26 -10.87
CA LYS A 139 -14.28 -0.67 -12.11
C LYS A 139 -14.60 0.81 -11.94
N THR A 140 -15.19 1.19 -10.81
CA THR A 140 -15.49 2.59 -10.48
C THR A 140 -14.21 3.41 -10.39
N TYR A 141 -13.17 2.91 -9.73
CA TYR A 141 -11.87 3.58 -9.67
C TYR A 141 -11.23 3.71 -11.04
N MET A 142 -11.32 2.68 -11.87
CA MET A 142 -10.84 2.73 -13.26
C MET A 142 -11.51 3.86 -14.05
N LEU A 143 -12.83 3.95 -13.96
CA LEU A 143 -13.59 4.98 -14.66
C LEU A 143 -13.19 6.39 -14.19
N ASN A 144 -13.02 6.57 -12.88
CA ASN A 144 -12.56 7.84 -12.32
C ASN A 144 -11.15 8.19 -12.79
N LEU A 145 -10.24 7.21 -12.83
CA LEU A 145 -8.88 7.41 -13.32
C LEU A 145 -8.88 7.85 -14.80
N ILE A 146 -9.64 7.14 -15.64
CA ILE A 146 -9.76 7.47 -17.06
C ILE A 146 -10.32 8.88 -17.23
N ALA A 147 -11.37 9.25 -16.49
CA ALA A 147 -11.96 10.57 -16.54
C ALA A 147 -10.93 11.66 -16.18
N ASN A 148 -10.12 11.45 -15.15
CA ASN A 148 -9.08 12.38 -14.75
C ASN A 148 -7.97 12.50 -15.80
N LEU A 149 -7.56 11.39 -16.41
CA LEU A 149 -6.55 11.40 -17.46
C LEU A 149 -7.03 12.12 -18.71
N THR A 150 -8.31 12.00 -19.06
CA THR A 150 -8.88 12.66 -20.25
C THR A 150 -9.19 14.13 -20.04
N SER A 151 -9.27 14.61 -18.79
CA SER A 151 -9.47 16.03 -18.48
C SER A 151 -8.17 16.85 -18.48
N LEU A 152 -7.06 16.17 -18.62
CA LEU A 152 -5.75 16.81 -18.76
C LEU A 152 -5.49 17.16 -20.22
#